data_57a7c44f3c28f41abae199d7acbcb840
#
_entry.id   57a7c44f3c28f41abae199d7acbcb840
#
_cell.length_a   1.000
_cell.length_b   1.000
_cell.length_c   1.000
_cell.angle_alpha   90.00
_cell.angle_beta   90.00
_cell.angle_gamma   90.00
#
_symmetry.space_group_name_H-M   'P 1'
#
loop_
_entity.id
_entity.type
_entity.pdbx_description
1 polymer ?
#
loop_
_entity_poly.entity_id
_entity_poly.type
_entity_poly.pdbx_seq_one_letter_code
_entity_poly.pdbx_strand_id
1 'polypeptide(L)'
;STDYRAFGDYPVNLILALIAYLLCAFILKYTKIGTYTYAIGSNEVVAKNMGVNVSKYKIVAFTLAGFFFGLQAILTISFGTSMTSASNLSSMSRNFTPLMGTFFGLAFKKYGHPVIAIVIGEMIIQLMFNGFVALGAPTTIQNVVTGVALLVIVALTTKPVKGLVVK
;
A
#
# COMPACT_ATOMS: atom_id res chain seq x y z
N SER A 1 8.78 19.91 24.56
CA SER A 1 9.89 19.33 23.80
C SER A 1 9.53 19.26 22.33
N THR A 2 10.28 19.96 21.50
CA THR A 2 10.04 20.14 20.05
C THR A 2 10.71 19.06 19.21
N ASP A 3 11.37 18.10 19.84
CA ASP A 3 12.25 17.14 19.16
C ASP A 3 11.51 16.16 18.22
N TYR A 4 10.25 15.81 18.52
CA TYR A 4 9.48 14.92 17.65
C TYR A 4 9.01 15.60 16.35
N ARG A 5 8.93 16.95 16.32
CA ARG A 5 8.55 17.71 15.11
C ARG A 5 9.63 17.64 14.04
N ALA A 6 10.89 17.49 14.44
CA ALA A 6 12.00 17.37 13.50
C ALA A 6 11.83 16.18 12.51
N PHE A 7 11.13 15.12 12.91
CA PHE A 7 10.83 13.99 12.03
C PHE A 7 9.72 14.27 10.99
N GLY A 8 8.88 15.28 11.26
CA GLY A 8 7.81 15.70 10.36
C GLY A 8 8.20 16.81 9.39
N ASP A 9 9.31 17.50 9.67
CA ASP A 9 9.76 18.64 8.87
C ASP A 9 10.48 18.21 7.60
N TYR A 10 10.34 19.02 6.56
CA TYR A 10 11.11 18.86 5.33
C TYR A 10 12.58 19.27 5.61
N PRO A 11 13.62 18.49 5.18
CA PRO A 11 13.58 17.31 4.29
C PRO A 11 13.55 15.96 5.00
N VAL A 12 13.55 15.90 6.36
CA VAL A 12 13.71 14.65 7.13
C VAL A 12 12.60 13.65 6.85
N ASN A 13 11.35 14.11 6.76
CA ASN A 13 10.20 13.27 6.43
C ASN A 13 10.38 12.56 5.08
N LEU A 14 10.82 13.29 4.06
CA LEU A 14 11.05 12.75 2.72
C LEU A 14 12.20 11.74 2.69
N ILE A 15 13.29 12.01 3.43
CA ILE A 15 14.43 11.09 3.53
C ILE A 15 14.01 9.79 4.21
N LEU A 16 13.25 9.86 5.30
CA LEU A 16 12.75 8.67 6.00
C LEU A 16 11.80 7.84 5.13
N ALA A 17 10.91 8.50 4.38
CA ALA A 17 10.05 7.81 3.43
C ALA A 17 10.86 7.11 2.32
N LEU A 18 11.86 7.79 1.75
CA LEU A 18 12.76 7.20 0.75
C LEU A 18 13.51 5.99 1.30
N ILE A 19 14.07 6.09 2.51
CA ILE A 19 14.75 4.98 3.17
C ILE A 19 13.79 3.80 3.36
N ALA A 20 12.56 4.03 3.81
CA ALA A 20 11.56 2.99 3.98
C ALA A 20 11.21 2.30 2.65
N TYR A 21 11.04 3.06 1.55
CA TYR A 21 10.81 2.49 0.22
C TYR A 21 12.00 1.69 -0.29
N LEU A 22 13.23 2.19 -0.11
CA LEU A 22 14.45 1.48 -0.50
C LEU A 22 14.63 0.18 0.29
N LEU A 23 14.38 0.19 1.59
CA LEU A 23 14.40 -1.01 2.43
C LEU A 23 13.36 -2.03 1.97
N CYS A 24 12.13 -1.59 1.72
CA CYS A 24 11.07 -2.46 1.20
C CYS A 24 11.46 -3.07 -0.15
N ALA A 25 11.98 -2.24 -1.07
CA ALA A 25 12.44 -2.70 -2.39
C ALA A 25 13.59 -3.70 -2.26
N PHE A 26 14.54 -3.46 -1.37
CA PHE A 26 15.65 -4.35 -1.10
C PHE A 26 15.18 -5.70 -0.54
N ILE A 27 14.30 -5.67 0.47
CA ILE A 27 13.74 -6.89 1.08
C ILE A 27 13.00 -7.72 0.01
N LEU A 28 12.16 -7.09 -0.81
CA LEU A 28 11.38 -7.79 -1.82
C LEU A 28 12.22 -8.34 -2.96
N LYS A 29 13.31 -7.67 -3.35
CA LYS A 29 14.13 -8.07 -4.49
C LYS A 29 15.26 -9.04 -4.13
N TYR A 30 15.92 -8.82 -3.00
CA TYR A 30 17.16 -9.49 -2.68
C TYR A 30 17.07 -10.52 -1.55
N THR A 31 15.92 -10.65 -0.87
CA THR A 31 15.77 -11.62 0.21
C THR A 31 14.84 -12.78 -0.15
N LYS A 32 15.05 -13.91 0.54
CA LYS A 32 14.15 -15.08 0.44
C LYS A 32 12.72 -14.75 0.84
N ILE A 33 12.54 -13.75 1.71
CA ILE A 33 11.22 -13.29 2.15
C ILE A 33 10.42 -12.79 0.93
N GLY A 34 11.02 -11.92 0.12
CA GLY A 34 10.36 -11.41 -1.08
C GLY A 34 10.03 -12.50 -2.09
N THR A 35 10.99 -13.40 -2.38
CA THR A 35 10.80 -14.49 -3.34
C THR A 35 9.67 -15.43 -2.91
N TYR A 36 9.64 -15.85 -1.65
CA TYR A 36 8.61 -16.76 -1.16
C TYR A 36 7.26 -16.08 -1.00
N THR A 37 7.22 -14.82 -0.55
CA THR A 37 5.98 -14.03 -0.48
C THR A 37 5.38 -13.85 -1.87
N TYR A 38 6.20 -13.63 -2.89
CA TYR A 38 5.77 -13.54 -4.28
C TYR A 38 5.21 -14.87 -4.79
N ALA A 39 5.90 -15.99 -4.51
CA ALA A 39 5.44 -17.34 -4.87
C ALA A 39 4.07 -17.66 -4.22
N ILE A 40 3.92 -17.36 -2.92
CA ILE A 40 2.67 -17.55 -2.19
C ILE A 40 1.55 -16.69 -2.78
N GLY A 41 1.83 -15.43 -3.11
CA GLY A 41 0.88 -14.52 -3.73
C GLY A 41 0.45 -14.92 -5.16
N SER A 42 1.30 -15.66 -5.86
CA SER A 42 0.98 -16.19 -7.19
C SER A 42 0.11 -17.43 -7.12
N ASN A 43 0.47 -18.40 -6.30
CA ASN A 43 -0.33 -19.60 -6.03
C ASN A 43 0.11 -20.26 -4.72
N GLU A 44 -0.71 -20.12 -3.69
CA GLU A 44 -0.43 -20.64 -2.36
C GLU A 44 -0.30 -22.17 -2.32
N VAL A 45 -1.13 -22.89 -3.08
CA VAL A 45 -1.11 -24.36 -3.12
C VAL A 45 0.18 -24.87 -3.75
N VAL A 46 0.59 -24.27 -4.86
CA VAL A 46 1.85 -24.62 -5.53
C VAL A 46 3.05 -24.32 -4.63
N ALA A 47 3.08 -23.15 -4.00
CA ALA A 47 4.15 -22.78 -3.07
C ALA A 47 4.28 -23.77 -1.91
N LYS A 48 3.14 -24.20 -1.34
CA LYS A 48 3.10 -25.20 -0.27
C LYS A 48 3.63 -26.56 -0.74
N ASN A 49 3.24 -27.00 -1.93
CA ASN A 49 3.70 -28.26 -2.52
C ASN A 49 5.20 -28.23 -2.85
N MET A 50 5.76 -27.06 -3.08
CA MET A 50 7.21 -26.87 -3.26
C MET A 50 7.98 -26.80 -1.93
N GLY A 51 7.34 -27.08 -0.79
CA GLY A 51 7.97 -27.09 0.54
C GLY A 51 8.09 -25.72 1.21
N VAL A 52 7.45 -24.68 0.67
CA VAL A 52 7.46 -23.35 1.30
C VAL A 52 6.53 -23.33 2.51
N ASN A 53 7.05 -22.95 3.66
CA ASN A 53 6.22 -22.78 4.87
C ASN A 53 5.39 -21.50 4.77
N VAL A 54 4.18 -21.62 4.23
CA VAL A 54 3.26 -20.50 3.95
C VAL A 54 2.95 -19.70 5.23
N SER A 55 2.65 -20.37 6.34
CA SER A 55 2.32 -19.72 7.61
C SER A 55 3.45 -18.83 8.11
N LYS A 56 4.68 -19.33 8.07
CA LYS A 56 5.86 -18.56 8.48
C LYS A 56 6.02 -17.28 7.65
N TYR A 57 5.92 -17.37 6.34
CA TYR A 57 6.12 -16.21 5.47
C TYR A 57 4.95 -15.23 5.52
N LYS A 58 3.72 -15.70 5.76
CA LYS A 58 2.58 -14.82 6.07
C LYS A 58 2.84 -14.02 7.35
N ILE A 59 3.26 -14.67 8.43
CA ILE A 59 3.56 -13.99 9.70
C ILE A 59 4.67 -12.94 9.50
N VAL A 60 5.75 -13.29 8.82
CA VAL A 60 6.85 -12.36 8.54
C VAL A 60 6.35 -11.15 7.71
N ALA A 61 5.53 -11.39 6.69
CA ALA A 61 4.98 -10.30 5.87
C ALA A 61 4.09 -9.36 6.69
N PHE A 62 3.22 -9.89 7.56
CA PHE A 62 2.39 -9.09 8.45
C PHE A 62 3.20 -8.33 9.49
N THR A 63 4.27 -8.93 10.03
CA THR A 63 5.17 -8.25 10.98
C THR A 63 5.90 -7.09 10.31
N LEU A 64 6.40 -7.27 9.09
CA LEU A 64 7.00 -6.19 8.31
C LEU A 64 5.99 -5.08 7.99
N ALA A 65 4.78 -5.44 7.60
CA ALA A 65 3.71 -4.47 7.38
C ALA A 65 3.42 -3.67 8.66
N GLY A 66 3.31 -4.33 9.81
CA GLY A 66 3.11 -3.67 11.10
C GLY A 66 4.23 -2.69 11.45
N PHE A 67 5.48 -3.04 11.16
CA PHE A 67 6.63 -2.16 11.35
C PHE A 67 6.51 -0.89 10.48
N PHE A 68 6.20 -1.02 9.20
CA PHE A 68 6.02 0.12 8.31
C PHE A 68 4.81 0.97 8.68
N PHE A 69 3.71 0.37 9.13
CA PHE A 69 2.55 1.11 9.66
C PHE A 69 2.90 1.90 10.93
N GLY A 70 3.70 1.34 11.84
CA GLY A 70 4.21 2.06 13.00
C GLY A 70 5.06 3.27 12.62
N LEU A 71 5.95 3.11 11.65
CA LEU A 71 6.77 4.18 11.11
C LEU A 71 5.91 5.28 10.45
N GLN A 72 4.92 4.90 9.66
CA GLN A 72 3.95 5.80 9.06
C GLN A 72 3.16 6.59 10.11
N ALA A 73 2.75 5.94 11.21
CA ALA A 73 2.04 6.60 12.31
C ALA A 73 2.90 7.68 12.96
N ILE A 74 4.17 7.38 13.24
CA ILE A 74 5.14 8.36 13.81
C ILE A 74 5.29 9.56 12.87
N LEU A 75 5.50 9.34 11.58
CA LEU A 75 5.64 10.42 10.60
C LEU A 75 4.36 11.27 10.51
N THR A 76 3.19 10.63 10.54
CA THR A 76 1.90 11.34 10.48
C THR A 76 1.68 12.21 11.70
N ILE A 77 2.00 11.72 12.90
CA ILE A 77 1.91 12.50 14.15
C ILE A 77 2.89 13.66 14.15
N SER A 78 4.11 13.42 13.70
CA SER A 78 5.16 14.44 13.65
C SER A 78 4.82 15.58 12.69
N PHE A 79 4.21 15.26 11.54
CA PHE A 79 3.78 16.23 10.55
C PHE A 79 2.50 16.97 10.98
N GLY A 80 1.52 16.23 11.50
CA GLY A 80 0.18 16.77 11.80
C GLY A 80 0.05 17.59 13.08
N THR A 81 1.09 17.69 13.90
CA THR A 81 1.17 18.42 15.17
C THR A 81 0.08 18.13 16.22
N SER A 82 -1.03 17.54 15.82
CA SER A 82 -2.10 17.08 16.72
C SER A 82 -2.87 15.94 16.13
N MET A 83 -3.13 14.90 16.92
CA MET A 83 -4.10 13.87 16.60
C MET A 83 -5.35 14.09 17.45
N THR A 84 -6.46 14.34 16.80
CA THR A 84 -7.76 14.27 17.45
C THR A 84 -8.25 12.83 17.40
N SER A 85 -8.58 12.28 18.56
CA SER A 85 -9.26 11.00 18.63
C SER A 85 -10.63 11.13 17.97
N ALA A 86 -10.81 10.52 16.81
CA ALA A 86 -12.09 10.47 16.14
C ALA A 86 -12.82 9.21 16.59
N SER A 87 -13.99 9.39 17.21
CA SER A 87 -14.85 8.31 17.68
C SER A 87 -15.56 7.55 16.55
N ASN A 88 -15.50 8.06 15.32
CA ASN A 88 -16.12 7.47 14.14
C ASN A 88 -15.07 6.74 13.30
N LEU A 89 -15.50 5.85 12.39
CA LEU A 89 -14.68 5.12 11.41
C LEU A 89 -13.92 6.03 10.41
N SER A 90 -13.70 7.31 10.75
CA SER A 90 -13.02 8.30 9.90
C SER A 90 -11.55 7.92 9.60
N SER A 91 -10.89 7.21 10.50
CA SER A 91 -9.55 6.65 10.24
C SER A 91 -9.56 5.58 9.15
N MET A 92 -10.67 4.88 8.98
CA MET A 92 -10.81 3.84 7.96
C MET A 92 -10.86 4.46 6.56
N SER A 93 -11.56 5.59 6.38
CA SER A 93 -11.59 6.28 5.08
C SER A 93 -10.22 6.79 4.63
N ARG A 94 -9.33 7.15 5.55
CA ARG A 94 -7.95 7.54 5.23
C ARG A 94 -7.11 6.39 4.67
N ASN A 95 -7.44 5.14 5.00
CA ASN A 95 -6.72 3.96 4.53
C ASN A 95 -7.15 3.53 3.11
N PHE A 96 -8.30 4.00 2.61
CA PHE A 96 -8.76 3.64 1.27
C PHE A 96 -7.87 4.22 0.17
N THR A 97 -7.35 5.43 0.33
CA THR A 97 -6.50 6.09 -0.67
C THR A 97 -5.19 5.32 -0.91
N PRO A 98 -4.38 4.97 0.11
CA PRO A 98 -3.19 4.16 -0.08
C PRO A 98 -3.49 2.76 -0.62
N LEU A 99 -4.60 2.17 -0.18
CA LEU A 99 -5.02 0.86 -0.66
C LEU A 99 -5.33 0.88 -2.15
N MET A 100 -6.00 1.94 -2.60
CA MET A 100 -6.32 2.16 -4.01
C MET A 100 -5.05 2.40 -4.85
N GLY A 101 -4.12 3.23 -4.38
CA GLY A 101 -2.83 3.44 -5.04
C GLY A 101 -2.04 2.13 -5.16
N THR A 102 -2.08 1.28 -4.13
CA THR A 102 -1.46 -0.04 -4.16
C THR A 102 -2.08 -0.94 -5.22
N PHE A 103 -3.42 -1.04 -5.30
CA PHE A 103 -4.10 -1.83 -6.32
C PHE A 103 -3.84 -1.29 -7.72
N PHE A 104 -3.88 0.03 -7.88
CA PHE A 104 -3.55 0.68 -9.15
C PHE A 104 -2.10 0.37 -9.57
N GLY A 105 -1.15 0.48 -8.65
CA GLY A 105 0.24 0.13 -8.90
C GLY A 105 0.42 -1.36 -9.25
N LEU A 106 -0.29 -2.26 -8.58
CA LEU A 106 -0.24 -3.68 -8.88
C LEU A 106 -0.79 -4.01 -10.27
N ALA A 107 -1.74 -3.25 -10.80
CA ALA A 107 -2.22 -3.40 -12.19
C ALA A 107 -1.08 -3.15 -13.20
N PHE A 108 -0.15 -2.27 -12.89
CA PHE A 108 1.03 -1.97 -13.73
C PHE A 108 2.26 -2.84 -13.41
N LYS A 109 2.18 -3.77 -12.46
CA LYS A 109 3.29 -4.66 -12.07
C LYS A 109 3.94 -5.39 -13.25
N LYS A 110 3.20 -5.63 -14.32
CA LYS A 110 3.69 -6.29 -15.53
C LYS A 110 4.84 -5.51 -16.19
N TYR A 111 4.92 -4.21 -15.94
CA TYR A 111 5.88 -3.31 -16.61
C TYR A 111 7.10 -2.95 -15.76
N GLY A 112 7.23 -3.44 -14.52
CA GLY A 112 8.37 -3.09 -13.70
C GLY A 112 8.38 -3.69 -12.29
N HIS A 113 9.25 -3.15 -11.45
CA HIS A 113 9.38 -3.57 -10.06
C HIS A 113 8.12 -3.18 -9.26
N PRO A 114 7.53 -4.09 -8.44
CA PRO A 114 6.26 -3.85 -7.76
C PRO A 114 6.27 -2.61 -6.86
N VAL A 115 7.37 -2.32 -6.18
CA VAL A 115 7.50 -1.14 -5.31
C VAL A 115 7.43 0.15 -6.11
N ILE A 116 8.10 0.22 -7.26
CA ILE A 116 8.06 1.40 -8.14
C ILE A 116 6.66 1.59 -8.71
N ALA A 117 6.01 0.51 -9.12
CA ALA A 117 4.64 0.55 -9.63
C ALA A 117 3.65 1.07 -8.59
N ILE A 118 3.79 0.67 -7.32
CA ILE A 118 2.96 1.16 -6.21
C ILE A 118 3.21 2.66 -5.97
N VAL A 119 4.45 3.12 -5.95
CA VAL A 119 4.77 4.54 -5.77
C VAL A 119 4.17 5.40 -6.89
N ILE A 120 4.28 4.95 -8.14
CA ILE A 120 3.66 5.63 -9.28
C ILE A 120 2.14 5.63 -9.15
N GLY A 121 1.55 4.50 -8.77
CA GLY A 121 0.11 4.39 -8.54
C GLY A 121 -0.39 5.37 -7.48
N GLU A 122 0.30 5.46 -6.35
CA GLU A 122 0.00 6.43 -5.28
C GLU A 122 0.11 7.88 -5.78
N MET A 123 1.16 8.21 -6.53
CA MET A 123 1.32 9.56 -7.08
C MET A 123 0.17 9.93 -8.01
N ILE A 124 -0.25 9.02 -8.89
CA ILE A 124 -1.37 9.26 -9.81
C ILE A 124 -2.66 9.51 -9.03
N ILE A 125 -2.96 8.67 -8.02
CA ILE A 125 -4.16 8.81 -7.20
C ILE A 125 -4.13 10.13 -6.42
N GLN A 126 -3.01 10.50 -5.82
CA GLN A 126 -2.86 11.76 -5.10
C GLN A 126 -3.03 12.98 -6.03
N LEU A 127 -2.47 12.94 -7.22
CA LEU A 127 -2.66 14.00 -8.22
C LEU A 127 -4.13 14.12 -8.63
N MET A 128 -4.82 13.00 -8.81
CA MET A 128 -6.25 12.97 -9.13
C MET A 128 -7.07 13.62 -8.00
N PHE A 129 -6.80 13.25 -6.72
CA PHE A 129 -7.49 13.84 -5.58
C PHE A 129 -7.21 15.35 -5.44
N ASN A 130 -5.95 15.77 -5.58
CA ASN A 130 -5.62 17.18 -5.56
C ASN A 130 -6.33 17.95 -6.69
N GLY A 131 -6.48 17.34 -7.86
CA GLY A 131 -7.27 17.89 -8.96
C GLY A 131 -8.76 18.09 -8.57
N PHE A 132 -9.39 17.11 -7.92
CA PHE A 132 -10.76 17.25 -7.44
C PHE A 132 -10.91 18.34 -6.38
N VAL A 133 -9.95 18.46 -5.46
CA VAL A 133 -9.91 19.54 -4.46
C VAL A 133 -9.82 20.91 -5.15
N ALA A 134 -8.94 21.02 -6.14
CA ALA A 134 -8.76 22.27 -6.90
C ALA A 134 -10.02 22.68 -7.68
N LEU A 135 -10.83 21.71 -8.12
CA LEU A 135 -12.13 21.93 -8.76
C LEU A 135 -13.25 22.22 -7.77
N GLY A 136 -12.96 22.26 -6.46
CA GLY A 136 -13.96 22.51 -5.42
C GLY A 136 -14.91 21.33 -5.16
N ALA A 137 -14.58 20.13 -5.61
CA ALA A 137 -15.41 18.96 -5.39
C ALA A 137 -15.47 18.58 -3.90
N PRO A 138 -16.67 18.39 -3.32
CA PRO A 138 -16.79 17.98 -1.93
C PRO A 138 -16.19 16.59 -1.70
N THR A 139 -15.72 16.34 -0.48
CA THR A 139 -15.08 15.08 -0.07
C THR A 139 -15.96 13.84 -0.31
N THR A 140 -17.27 14.02 -0.29
CA THR A 140 -18.22 12.93 -0.60
C THR A 140 -18.06 12.43 -2.04
N ILE A 141 -17.89 13.33 -3.00
CA ILE A 141 -17.66 12.96 -4.41
C ILE A 141 -16.33 12.24 -4.56
N GLN A 142 -15.29 12.71 -3.86
CA GLN A 142 -13.99 12.04 -3.85
C GLN A 142 -14.10 10.58 -3.37
N ASN A 143 -14.84 10.33 -2.29
CA ASN A 143 -15.04 8.97 -1.76
C ASN A 143 -15.81 8.08 -2.75
N VAL A 144 -16.82 8.61 -3.44
CA VAL A 144 -17.56 7.86 -4.46
C VAL A 144 -16.66 7.51 -5.64
N VAL A 145 -15.90 8.49 -6.15
CA VAL A 145 -14.95 8.27 -7.25
C VAL A 145 -13.88 7.24 -6.85
N THR A 146 -13.38 7.31 -5.62
CA THR A 146 -12.43 6.34 -5.08
C THR A 146 -13.01 4.94 -5.09
N GLY A 147 -14.25 4.78 -4.60
CA GLY A 147 -14.91 3.47 -4.58
C GLY A 147 -15.14 2.90 -5.98
N VAL A 148 -15.63 3.72 -6.90
CA VAL A 148 -15.84 3.31 -8.30
C VAL A 148 -14.53 2.94 -8.99
N ALA A 149 -13.50 3.76 -8.84
CA ALA A 149 -12.20 3.50 -9.43
C ALA A 149 -11.57 2.20 -8.87
N LEU A 150 -11.70 1.96 -7.56
CA LEU A 150 -11.26 0.71 -6.94
C LEU A 150 -11.99 -0.49 -7.52
N LEU A 151 -13.31 -0.42 -7.69
CA LEU A 151 -14.08 -1.50 -8.30
C LEU A 151 -13.63 -1.76 -9.74
N VAL A 152 -13.42 -0.72 -10.54
CA VAL A 152 -12.94 -0.84 -11.93
C VAL A 152 -11.55 -1.48 -11.96
N ILE A 153 -10.62 -1.03 -11.12
CA ILE A 153 -9.27 -1.57 -11.05
C ILE A 153 -9.29 -3.04 -10.64
N VAL A 154 -10.06 -3.39 -9.62
CA VAL A 154 -10.19 -4.78 -9.17
C VAL A 154 -10.80 -5.64 -10.27
N ALA A 155 -11.85 -5.17 -10.93
CA ALA A 155 -12.48 -5.89 -12.04
C ALA A 155 -11.52 -6.14 -13.22
N LEU A 156 -10.68 -5.16 -13.56
CA LEU A 156 -9.68 -5.29 -14.62
C LEU A 156 -8.49 -6.17 -14.21
N THR A 157 -8.14 -6.18 -12.93
CA THR A 157 -6.96 -6.90 -12.43
C THR A 157 -7.30 -8.36 -12.07
N THR A 158 -8.54 -8.63 -11.66
CA THR A 158 -8.99 -9.96 -11.31
C THR A 158 -9.31 -10.73 -12.60
N LYS A 159 -8.37 -11.56 -13.03
CA LYS A 159 -8.66 -12.53 -14.10
C LYS A 159 -9.72 -13.50 -13.60
N PRO A 160 -10.80 -13.75 -14.36
CA PRO A 160 -11.75 -14.80 -14.01
C PRO A 160 -10.96 -16.12 -13.91
N VAL A 161 -11.04 -16.77 -12.75
CA VAL A 161 -10.54 -18.13 -12.58
C VAL A 161 -11.39 -18.99 -13.53
N LYS A 162 -10.85 -19.28 -14.70
CA LYS A 162 -11.47 -20.28 -15.60
C LYS A 162 -11.53 -21.56 -14.80
N GLY A 163 -12.76 -22.04 -14.57
CA GLY A 163 -13.06 -23.14 -13.71
C GLY A 163 -12.14 -24.32 -13.95
N LEU A 164 -11.49 -24.77 -12.90
CA LEU A 164 -11.00 -26.10 -12.78
C LEU A 164 -12.24 -27.01 -12.80
N VAL A 165 -12.60 -27.50 -13.98
CA VAL A 165 -13.46 -28.67 -14.07
C VAL A 165 -12.64 -29.80 -13.50
N VAL A 166 -12.87 -30.09 -12.22
CA VAL A 166 -12.40 -31.33 -11.61
C VAL A 166 -13.24 -32.45 -12.24
N LYS A 167 -12.61 -33.20 -13.13
CA LYS A 167 -13.10 -34.51 -13.57
C LYS A 167 -12.57 -35.56 -12.63
#